data_0c8d3200984439e65573d398507c4c11
#
_entry.id   0c8d3200984439e65573d398507c4c11
#
_cell.length_a   1.000
_cell.length_b   1.000
_cell.length_c   1.000
_cell.angle_alpha   90.00
_cell.angle_beta   90.00
_cell.angle_gamma   90.00
#
_symmetry.space_group_name_H-M   'P 1'
#
loop_
_entity.id
_entity.type
_entity.pdbx_description
1 polymer ?
#
loop_
_entity_poly.entity_id
_entity_poly.type
_entity_poly.pdbx_seq_one_letter_code
_entity_poly.pdbx_strand_id
1 'polypeptide(L)'
;MVKLLGGEIEKADLLRKIGRIEQVAGARPVKLASGKAEGIKAWEIYNGSGLEFCVMESKCLDLLYAKYRGVNLSFLAKPGAVAPEYFNVHGMEFGRYFHGGMLYTCGLGNIGQSCVDAVSYTHLRAHETSAH
;
A
#
# COMPACT_ATOMS: atom_id res chain seq x y z
N MET A 1 27.72 4.06 5.81
CA MET A 1 27.31 5.18 4.93
C MET A 1 25.84 5.11 4.64
N VAL A 2 25.14 6.23 4.68
CA VAL A 2 23.72 6.37 4.34
C VAL A 2 23.62 7.19 3.05
N LYS A 3 22.83 6.69 2.09
CA LYS A 3 22.59 7.40 0.82
C LYS A 3 21.33 8.26 0.96
N LEU A 4 21.49 9.55 0.71
CA LEU A 4 20.40 10.53 0.64
C LEU A 4 20.39 11.20 -0.73
N LEU A 5 19.36 11.97 -1.05
CA LEU A 5 19.27 12.72 -2.32
C LEU A 5 20.47 13.65 -2.57
N GLY A 6 21.09 14.16 -1.51
CA GLY A 6 22.26 15.04 -1.57
C GLY A 6 23.62 14.33 -1.61
N GLY A 7 23.64 13.00 -1.65
CA GLY A 7 24.87 12.22 -1.65
C GLY A 7 24.98 11.21 -0.51
N GLU A 8 26.19 10.85 -0.16
CA GLU A 8 26.46 9.89 0.94
C GLU A 8 26.93 10.63 2.18
N ILE A 9 26.47 10.17 3.35
CA ILE A 9 26.85 10.70 4.64
C ILE A 9 27.00 9.55 5.65
N GLU A 10 27.96 9.66 6.55
CA GLU A 10 28.06 8.73 7.68
C GLU A 10 26.84 8.89 8.62
N LYS A 11 26.31 7.75 9.13
CA LYS A 11 25.12 7.76 9.99
C LYS A 11 25.31 8.63 11.23
N ALA A 12 26.50 8.58 11.85
CA ALA A 12 26.81 9.39 13.01
C ALA A 12 26.81 10.90 12.70
N ASP A 13 27.26 11.28 11.51
CA ASP A 13 27.26 12.68 11.07
C ASP A 13 25.87 13.16 10.73
N LEU A 14 25.05 12.29 10.13
CA LEU A 14 23.65 12.59 9.87
C LEU A 14 22.90 12.85 11.18
N LEU A 15 23.04 11.95 12.16
CA LEU A 15 22.36 12.07 13.46
C LEU A 15 22.77 13.32 14.27
N ARG A 16 23.94 13.88 13.99
CA ARG A 16 24.34 15.18 14.58
C ARG A 16 23.62 16.38 13.95
N LYS A 17 23.13 16.22 12.73
CA LYS A 17 22.49 17.31 11.94
C LYS A 17 20.98 17.30 11.98
N ILE A 18 20.37 16.22 12.44
CA ILE A 18 18.92 16.04 12.46
C ILE A 18 18.43 15.78 13.88
N GLY A 19 17.21 16.16 14.18
CA GLY A 19 16.60 15.90 15.47
C GLY A 19 16.18 14.44 15.66
N ARG A 20 15.57 13.86 14.63
CA ARG A 20 15.10 12.47 14.59
C ARG A 20 15.33 11.85 13.22
N ILE A 21 15.53 10.55 13.18
CA ILE A 21 15.77 9.83 11.93
C ILE A 21 14.57 9.92 10.99
N GLU A 22 13.37 10.01 11.53
CA GLU A 22 12.13 10.15 10.73
C GLU A 22 12.07 11.47 9.96
N GLN A 23 12.96 12.41 10.23
CA GLN A 23 13.12 13.61 9.40
C GLN A 23 13.59 13.27 7.98
N VAL A 24 14.34 12.20 7.80
CA VAL A 24 14.95 11.81 6.53
C VAL A 24 14.48 10.45 6.01
N ALA A 25 14.24 9.50 6.89
CA ALA A 25 13.81 8.15 6.51
C ALA A 25 12.99 7.51 7.64
N GLY A 26 11.97 6.77 7.27
CA GLY A 26 11.14 6.10 8.26
C GLY A 26 9.93 5.37 7.68
N ALA A 27 9.18 4.78 8.58
CA ALA A 27 7.87 4.20 8.32
C ALA A 27 6.89 4.80 9.34
N ARG A 28 5.88 5.47 8.85
CA ARG A 28 4.87 6.16 9.66
C ARG A 28 3.51 5.52 9.50
N PRO A 29 2.91 4.98 10.59
CA PRO A 29 1.55 4.50 10.54
C PRO A 29 0.59 5.67 10.38
N VAL A 30 -0.38 5.53 9.48
CA VAL A 30 -1.41 6.53 9.23
C VAL A 30 -2.77 5.87 9.11
N LYS A 31 -3.82 6.65 9.34
CA LYS A 31 -5.20 6.25 9.10
C LYS A 31 -5.82 7.23 8.13
N LEU A 32 -6.38 6.75 7.03
CA LEU A 32 -7.08 7.60 6.08
C LEU A 32 -8.39 8.07 6.71
N ALA A 33 -8.71 9.35 6.56
CA ALA A 33 -9.73 10.02 7.38
C ALA A 33 -10.92 10.54 6.59
N SER A 34 -11.02 10.30 5.28
CA SER A 34 -12.10 10.88 4.49
C SER A 34 -12.63 9.98 3.39
N GLY A 35 -13.91 10.18 3.08
CA GLY A 35 -14.61 9.47 2.01
C GLY A 35 -14.68 7.97 2.24
N LYS A 36 -14.69 7.21 1.16
CA LYS A 36 -14.73 5.74 1.22
C LYS A 36 -13.41 5.11 1.70
N ALA A 37 -12.35 5.89 1.80
CA ALA A 37 -11.07 5.46 2.33
C ALA A 37 -10.99 5.52 3.86
N GLU A 38 -11.97 6.15 4.51
CA GLU A 38 -11.97 6.35 5.95
C GLU A 38 -11.78 5.03 6.69
N GLY A 39 -10.85 5.03 7.64
CA GLY A 39 -10.56 3.87 8.46
C GLY A 39 -9.46 2.95 7.92
N ILE A 40 -9.04 3.08 6.67
CA ILE A 40 -7.93 2.30 6.14
C ILE A 40 -6.66 2.63 6.94
N LYS A 41 -6.07 1.60 7.54
CA LYS A 41 -4.74 1.69 8.16
C LYS A 41 -3.69 1.48 7.09
N ALA A 42 -2.69 2.34 7.08
CA ALA A 42 -1.62 2.30 6.10
C ALA A 42 -0.29 2.69 6.72
N TRP A 43 0.79 2.41 6.03
CA TRP A 43 2.14 2.81 6.37
C TRP A 43 2.72 3.66 5.24
N GLU A 44 3.10 4.87 5.56
CA GLU A 44 3.90 5.71 4.68
C GLU A 44 5.37 5.44 4.92
N ILE A 45 6.08 5.02 3.90
CA ILE A 45 7.48 4.61 3.96
C ILE A 45 8.29 5.51 3.03
N TYR A 46 9.39 6.02 3.54
CA TYR A 46 10.32 6.88 2.80
C TYR A 46 11.76 6.61 3.22
N ASN A 47 12.65 6.62 2.26
CA ASN A 47 14.04 6.16 2.48
C ASN A 47 15.10 7.28 2.44
N GLY A 48 14.70 8.54 2.26
CA GLY A 48 15.62 9.67 2.14
C GLY A 48 16.41 9.73 0.82
N SER A 49 16.35 8.69 0.00
CA SER A 49 16.98 8.64 -1.33
C SER A 49 16.00 8.93 -2.47
N GLY A 50 14.77 9.34 -2.10
CA GLY A 50 13.73 9.74 -3.03
C GLY A 50 12.66 8.70 -3.29
N LEU A 51 12.75 7.50 -2.72
CA LEU A 51 11.68 6.51 -2.80
C LEU A 51 10.70 6.73 -1.64
N GLU A 52 9.43 6.86 -1.99
CA GLU A 52 8.30 6.98 -1.05
C GLU A 52 7.17 6.08 -1.52
N PHE A 53 6.54 5.36 -0.63
CA PHE A 53 5.38 4.55 -0.95
C PHE A 53 4.45 4.35 0.25
N CYS A 54 3.20 4.06 -0.04
CA CYS A 54 2.18 3.82 0.97
C CYS A 54 1.63 2.40 0.82
N VAL A 55 1.70 1.63 1.90
CA VAL A 55 1.20 0.26 1.99
C VAL A 55 -0.05 0.24 2.83
N MET A 56 -1.14 -0.29 2.31
CA MET A 56 -2.41 -0.40 3.02
C MET A 56 -2.47 -1.71 3.81
N GLU A 57 -2.23 -1.64 5.12
CA GLU A 57 -2.32 -2.78 6.03
C GLU A 57 -3.72 -3.43 5.98
N SER A 58 -4.77 -2.61 5.95
CA SER A 58 -6.16 -3.07 5.90
C SER A 58 -6.57 -3.70 4.56
N LYS A 59 -5.69 -3.69 3.55
CA LYS A 59 -5.95 -4.21 2.21
C LYS A 59 -4.80 -5.08 1.71
N CYS A 60 -4.50 -6.13 2.43
CA CYS A 60 -3.51 -7.15 2.05
C CYS A 60 -2.14 -6.58 1.65
N LEU A 61 -1.70 -5.50 2.28
CA LEU A 61 -0.45 -4.80 1.99
C LEU A 61 -0.36 -4.23 0.57
N ASP A 62 -1.48 -3.96 -0.07
CA ASP A 62 -1.51 -3.33 -1.39
C ASP A 62 -0.85 -1.95 -1.36
N LEU A 63 -0.12 -1.63 -2.41
CA LEU A 63 0.49 -0.32 -2.58
C LEU A 63 -0.53 0.69 -3.08
N LEU A 64 -0.86 1.68 -2.25
CA LEU A 64 -1.73 2.77 -2.64
C LEU A 64 -1.04 3.71 -3.64
N TYR A 65 0.17 4.08 -3.34
CA TYR A 65 1.02 4.85 -4.24
C TYR A 65 2.50 4.50 -4.06
N ALA A 66 3.27 4.77 -5.07
CA ALA A 66 4.72 4.80 -5.04
C ALA A 66 5.23 6.01 -5.81
N LYS A 67 6.24 6.68 -5.26
CA LYS A 67 6.86 7.86 -5.86
C LYS A 67 8.37 7.73 -5.80
N TYR A 68 9.02 8.22 -6.82
CA TYR A 68 10.46 8.36 -6.83
C TYR A 68 10.86 9.79 -7.19
N ARG A 69 11.55 10.46 -6.30
CA ARG A 69 11.95 11.87 -6.42
C ARG A 69 10.80 12.79 -6.80
N GLY A 70 9.63 12.59 -6.16
CA GLY A 70 8.42 13.37 -6.41
C GLY A 70 7.61 12.96 -7.64
N VAL A 71 8.11 12.06 -8.48
CA VAL A 71 7.38 11.53 -9.64
C VAL A 71 6.57 10.31 -9.21
N ASN A 72 5.28 10.34 -9.49
CA ASN A 72 4.40 9.21 -9.23
C ASN A 72 4.67 8.06 -10.21
N LEU A 73 4.84 6.86 -9.66
CA LEU A 73 5.09 5.64 -10.43
C LEU A 73 3.86 4.71 -10.49
N SER A 74 2.83 5.00 -9.70
CA SER A 74 1.66 4.14 -9.58
C SER A 74 0.46 4.74 -10.30
N PHE A 75 -0.42 3.86 -10.75
CA PHE A 75 -1.72 4.25 -11.28
C PHE A 75 -2.74 4.33 -10.14
N LEU A 76 -3.54 5.38 -10.10
CA LEU A 76 -4.68 5.48 -9.20
C LEU A 76 -5.97 5.46 -10.02
N ALA A 77 -6.80 4.45 -9.80
CA ALA A 77 -8.08 4.30 -10.46
C ALA A 77 -9.10 5.34 -9.96
N LYS A 78 -10.13 5.60 -10.75
CA LYS A 78 -11.16 6.60 -10.42
C LYS A 78 -11.83 6.44 -9.05
N PRO A 79 -12.12 5.22 -8.55
CA PRO A 79 -12.67 5.07 -7.20
C PRO A 79 -11.72 5.52 -6.08
N GLY A 80 -10.43 5.54 -6.34
CA GLY A 80 -9.42 5.77 -5.31
C GLY A 80 -9.35 4.64 -4.29
N ALA A 81 -8.78 4.93 -3.12
CA ALA A 81 -8.76 3.98 -2.02
C ALA A 81 -10.17 3.80 -1.43
N VAL A 82 -10.61 2.57 -1.31
CA VAL A 82 -11.90 2.20 -0.74
C VAL A 82 -11.68 1.21 0.40
N ALA A 83 -12.27 1.49 1.55
CA ALA A 83 -12.14 0.64 2.73
C ALA A 83 -12.75 -0.76 2.50
N PRO A 84 -12.19 -1.82 3.13
CA PRO A 84 -12.64 -3.20 2.95
C PRO A 84 -14.13 -3.41 3.28
N GLU A 85 -14.68 -2.64 4.19
CA GLU A 85 -16.10 -2.71 4.60
C GLU A 85 -17.11 -2.44 3.48
N TYR A 86 -16.67 -1.76 2.41
CA TYR A 86 -17.51 -1.54 1.23
C TYR A 86 -17.45 -2.70 0.22
N PHE A 87 -16.71 -3.75 0.55
CA PHE A 87 -16.58 -4.87 -0.36
C PHE A 87 -17.91 -5.59 -0.58
N ASN A 88 -18.27 -5.78 -1.84
CA ASN A 88 -19.44 -6.53 -2.24
C ASN A 88 -19.01 -7.72 -3.11
N VAL A 89 -19.48 -8.90 -2.72
CA VAL A 89 -19.12 -10.17 -3.38
C VAL A 89 -19.93 -10.45 -4.64
N HIS A 90 -20.96 -9.66 -4.91
CA HIS A 90 -21.90 -9.93 -5.99
C HIS A 90 -21.51 -9.22 -7.28
N GLY A 91 -21.50 -9.98 -8.38
CA GLY A 91 -21.32 -9.45 -9.72
C GLY A 91 -19.91 -8.92 -10.03
N MET A 92 -19.86 -7.98 -10.97
CA MET A 92 -18.62 -7.35 -11.47
C MET A 92 -18.27 -6.09 -10.69
N GLU A 93 -18.61 -6.01 -9.42
CA GLU A 93 -18.39 -4.80 -8.61
C GLU A 93 -16.94 -4.54 -8.21
N PHE A 94 -16.03 -5.46 -8.55
CA PHE A 94 -14.60 -5.29 -8.32
C PHE A 94 -14.07 -3.90 -8.74
N GLY A 95 -14.50 -3.40 -9.89
CA GLY A 95 -14.08 -2.08 -10.39
C GLY A 95 -14.41 -0.91 -9.45
N ARG A 96 -15.34 -1.08 -8.52
CA ARG A 96 -15.69 -0.05 -7.53
C ARG A 96 -14.74 0.00 -6.34
N TYR A 97 -13.93 -1.04 -6.14
CA TYR A 97 -13.00 -1.17 -5.02
C TYR A 97 -11.55 -1.18 -5.46
N PHE A 98 -11.32 -1.36 -6.74
CA PHE A 98 -9.99 -1.40 -7.31
C PHE A 98 -9.37 -0.01 -7.35
N HIS A 99 -8.34 0.20 -6.53
CA HIS A 99 -7.67 1.49 -6.46
C HIS A 99 -6.54 1.63 -7.49
N GLY A 100 -6.15 0.56 -8.19
CA GLY A 100 -4.98 0.55 -9.06
C GLY A 100 -3.71 0.20 -8.29
N GLY A 101 -2.77 1.12 -8.23
CA GLY A 101 -1.49 0.90 -7.56
C GLY A 101 -0.45 0.22 -8.46
N MET A 102 0.69 -0.14 -7.88
CA MET A 102 1.75 -0.89 -8.56
C MET A 102 1.69 -2.38 -8.26
N LEU A 103 1.28 -2.73 -7.06
CA LEU A 103 1.15 -4.08 -6.59
C LEU A 103 -0.24 -4.23 -6.00
N TYR A 104 -1.00 -5.13 -6.56
CA TYR A 104 -2.34 -5.42 -6.11
C TYR A 104 -2.39 -6.83 -5.54
N THR A 105 -2.77 -6.87 -4.27
CA THR A 105 -2.87 -8.06 -3.44
C THR A 105 -1.57 -8.85 -3.29
N CYS A 106 -0.93 -8.69 -2.15
CA CYS A 106 0.16 -9.55 -1.71
C CYS A 106 -0.37 -10.91 -1.19
N GLY A 107 -1.51 -11.35 -1.71
CA GLY A 107 -2.20 -12.57 -1.27
C GLY A 107 -1.40 -13.83 -1.57
N LEU A 108 -1.39 -14.75 -0.62
CA LEU A 108 -0.74 -16.06 -0.75
C LEU A 108 -1.65 -17.12 -1.41
N GLY A 109 -2.90 -16.77 -1.64
CA GLY A 109 -3.88 -17.67 -2.23
C GLY A 109 -3.98 -17.54 -3.75
N ASN A 110 -5.15 -17.18 -4.23
CA ASN A 110 -5.44 -17.08 -5.65
C ASN A 110 -5.62 -15.62 -6.08
N ILE A 111 -5.19 -15.31 -7.28
CA ILE A 111 -5.38 -14.01 -7.92
C ILE A 111 -6.16 -14.24 -9.23
N GLY A 112 -7.22 -13.47 -9.44
CA GLY A 112 -7.99 -13.54 -10.66
C GLY A 112 -9.49 -13.74 -10.42
N GLN A 113 -10.19 -14.23 -11.42
CA GLN A 113 -11.61 -14.47 -11.32
C GLN A 113 -11.92 -15.62 -10.36
N SER A 114 -13.04 -15.53 -9.64
CA SER A 114 -13.48 -16.59 -8.75
C SER A 114 -13.58 -17.92 -9.49
N CYS A 115 -12.98 -18.95 -8.95
CA CYS A 115 -13.05 -20.31 -9.51
C CYS A 115 -13.26 -21.32 -8.37
N VAL A 116 -13.75 -22.49 -8.74
CA VAL A 116 -13.86 -23.64 -7.84
C VAL A 116 -12.63 -24.50 -8.06
N ASP A 117 -11.82 -24.64 -7.03
CA ASP A 117 -10.70 -25.57 -7.06
C ASP A 117 -11.21 -26.98 -6.76
N ALA A 118 -10.87 -27.93 -7.61
CA ALA A 118 -11.26 -29.34 -7.46
C ALA A 118 -10.62 -30.04 -6.26
N VAL A 119 -9.58 -29.45 -5.68
CA VAL A 119 -8.80 -30.03 -4.55
C VAL A 119 -9.25 -29.46 -3.20
N SER A 120 -9.75 -28.25 -3.16
CA SER A 120 -10.33 -27.64 -1.96
C SER A 120 -11.68 -27.01 -2.30
N TYR A 121 -12.70 -27.38 -1.57
CA TYR A 121 -14.06 -26.81 -1.72
C TYR A 121 -14.15 -25.35 -1.29
N THR A 122 -13.08 -24.60 -1.39
CA THR A 122 -13.03 -23.18 -1.08
C THR A 122 -13.28 -22.37 -2.35
N HIS A 123 -14.34 -21.57 -2.34
CA HIS A 123 -14.50 -20.48 -3.31
C HIS A 123 -13.38 -19.47 -3.06
N LEU A 124 -12.28 -19.60 -3.80
CA LEU A 124 -11.19 -18.63 -3.78
C LEU A 124 -11.66 -17.41 -4.56
N ARG A 125 -11.88 -16.33 -3.85
CA ARG A 125 -12.26 -15.05 -4.42
C ARG A 125 -11.00 -14.23 -4.67
N ALA A 126 -10.97 -13.57 -5.80
CA ALA A 126 -9.84 -12.75 -6.24
C ALA A 126 -9.46 -11.62 -5.26
N HIS A 127 -10.24 -11.36 -4.24
CA HIS A 127 -10.12 -10.17 -3.41
C HIS A 127 -10.55 -10.42 -1.97
N GLU A 128 -10.34 -11.61 -1.46
CA GLU A 128 -10.50 -11.80 -0.02
C GLU A 128 -9.39 -11.00 0.68
N THR A 129 -9.74 -9.80 1.08
CA THR A 129 -9.10 -9.18 2.20
C THR A 129 -9.41 -10.07 3.39
N SER A 130 -8.44 -10.83 3.85
CA SER A 130 -8.58 -11.62 5.06
C SER A 130 -8.78 -10.66 6.24
N ALA A 131 -10.01 -10.27 6.46
CA ALA A 131 -10.47 -9.76 7.72
C ALA A 131 -10.86 -10.99 8.57
N HIS A 132 -9.88 -11.59 9.17
CA HIS A 132 -10.08 -12.52 10.29
C HIS A 132 -9.00 -12.28 11.32
#